data_07b2bc30db3c2061545591eaf3b11a13
#
_entry.id   07b2bc30db3c2061545591eaf3b11a13
#
_cell.length_a   1.000
_cell.length_b   1.000
_cell.length_c   1.000
_cell.angle_alpha   90.00
_cell.angle_beta   90.00
_cell.angle_gamma   90.00
#
_symmetry.space_group_name_H-M   'P 1'
#
loop_
_entity.id
_entity.type
_entity.pdbx_description
1 polymer ?
#
loop_
_entity_poly.entity_id
_entity_poly.type
_entity_poly.pdbx_seq_one_letter_code
_entity_poly.pdbx_strand_id
1 'polypeptide(L)'
;MAGENVRDLSLCISGLVPESKLVSFDVAISSNQIGDTDLKRAIDPTWLHSQQNDDRLIIHALPINYSIDGNSGIKDPRGMHCGKLGVNMHVITTSIRAVKNITACVNRCHLDVDSQILGSYAAGLACLVEDEKELGVVCLDIGGGTTDIAVFYDGELVYTDAIPLGGTHVTNDIARGLSTTLSFAERMKT
;
A
#
# COMPACT_ATOMS: atom_id res chain seq x y z
N MET A 1 -30.34 5.29 0.29
CA MET A 1 -30.19 3.85 0.59
C MET A 1 -29.96 3.15 -0.73
N ALA A 2 -28.83 2.44 -0.86
CA ALA A 2 -28.57 1.63 -2.04
C ALA A 2 -29.56 0.45 -1.99
N GLY A 3 -30.49 0.25 -2.77
CA GLY A 3 -31.52 -0.81 -2.73
C GLY A 3 -31.00 -2.26 -2.86
N GLU A 4 -29.70 -2.49 -2.56
CA GLU A 4 -29.02 -3.78 -2.63
C GLU A 4 -28.44 -4.14 -1.26
N ASN A 5 -28.45 -5.45 -0.94
CA ASN A 5 -27.76 -5.99 0.22
C ASN A 5 -26.24 -6.09 -0.07
N VAL A 6 -25.49 -5.10 0.38
CA VAL A 6 -24.02 -5.14 0.36
C VAL A 6 -23.57 -6.05 1.50
N ARG A 7 -22.74 -7.08 1.20
CA ARG A 7 -22.12 -7.97 2.18
C ARG A 7 -20.62 -7.83 2.21
N ASP A 8 -20.01 -7.70 1.05
CA ASP A 8 -18.56 -7.67 0.87
C ASP A 8 -18.10 -6.21 0.66
N LEU A 9 -16.99 -5.85 1.28
CA LEU A 9 -16.42 -4.52 1.13
C LEU A 9 -14.89 -4.57 1.03
N SER A 10 -14.33 -3.59 0.34
CA SER A 10 -12.89 -3.31 0.36
C SER A 10 -12.58 -2.35 1.49
N LEU A 11 -11.64 -2.72 2.35
CA LEU A 11 -11.23 -1.93 3.51
C LEU A 11 -10.02 -1.05 3.18
N CYS A 12 -10.22 0.27 3.18
CA CYS A 12 -9.14 1.23 3.06
C CYS A 12 -8.49 1.45 4.44
N ILE A 13 -7.19 1.17 4.54
CA ILE A 13 -6.44 1.21 5.79
C ILE A 13 -5.52 2.43 5.79
N SER A 14 -5.69 3.33 6.77
CA SER A 14 -4.83 4.50 6.99
C SER A 14 -4.34 4.54 8.43
N GLY A 15 -3.19 5.20 8.67
CA GLY A 15 -2.66 5.45 10.00
C GLY A 15 -2.07 4.24 10.73
N LEU A 16 -2.01 3.09 10.11
CA LEU A 16 -1.36 1.90 10.65
C LEU A 16 0.10 1.85 10.18
N VAL A 17 0.99 2.59 10.80
CA VAL A 17 2.42 2.71 10.44
C VAL A 17 2.90 1.52 9.59
N PRO A 18 2.91 1.64 8.25
CA PRO A 18 3.33 0.57 7.36
C PRO A 18 4.85 0.41 7.43
N GLU A 19 5.35 -0.81 7.24
CA GLU A 19 6.75 -1.02 6.86
C GLU A 19 6.82 -1.25 5.36
N SER A 20 7.67 -0.46 4.71
CA SER A 20 7.93 -0.47 3.29
C SER A 20 9.30 -1.10 3.03
N LYS A 21 9.33 -2.20 2.30
CA LYS A 21 10.58 -2.93 2.00
C LYS A 21 10.66 -3.27 0.52
N LEU A 22 11.83 -3.03 -0.06
CA LEU A 22 12.17 -3.53 -1.38
C LEU A 22 12.84 -4.89 -1.23
N VAL A 23 12.30 -5.89 -1.91
CA VAL A 23 12.78 -7.27 -1.87
C VAL A 23 13.08 -7.72 -3.30
N SER A 24 14.29 -8.26 -3.51
CA SER A 24 14.70 -8.81 -4.79
C SER A 24 14.96 -10.29 -4.65
N PHE A 25 14.47 -11.08 -5.57
CA PHE A 25 14.71 -12.54 -5.60
C PHE A 25 14.68 -13.05 -7.03
N ASP A 26 15.21 -14.26 -7.20
CA ASP A 26 15.34 -14.89 -8.49
C ASP A 26 14.52 -16.17 -8.54
N VAL A 27 13.81 -16.37 -9.63
CA VAL A 27 13.02 -17.56 -9.92
C VAL A 27 13.61 -18.27 -11.15
N ALA A 28 13.92 -19.56 -10.99
CA ALA A 28 14.33 -20.37 -12.14
C ALA A 28 13.13 -20.62 -13.06
N ILE A 29 13.31 -20.38 -14.34
CA ILE A 29 12.30 -20.62 -15.37
C ILE A 29 12.59 -21.97 -16.01
N SER A 30 11.64 -22.89 -15.91
CA SER A 30 11.75 -24.24 -16.46
C SER A 30 11.36 -24.31 -17.94
N SER A 31 10.54 -23.35 -18.39
CA SER A 31 10.13 -23.17 -19.77
C SER A 31 11.13 -22.25 -20.47
N ASN A 32 11.46 -22.51 -21.74
CA ASN A 32 12.35 -21.64 -22.50
C ASN A 32 11.82 -20.20 -22.70
N GLN A 33 10.58 -19.95 -22.31
CA GLN A 33 9.90 -18.66 -22.49
C GLN A 33 9.05 -18.34 -21.26
N ILE A 34 9.09 -17.08 -20.80
CA ILE A 34 8.33 -16.61 -19.65
C ILE A 34 6.87 -16.49 -20.03
N GLY A 35 6.00 -17.20 -19.31
CA GLY A 35 4.54 -17.14 -19.43
C GLY A 35 3.86 -16.52 -18.22
N ASP A 36 2.54 -16.29 -18.33
CA ASP A 36 1.72 -15.76 -17.22
C ASP A 36 1.77 -16.64 -15.97
N THR A 37 1.94 -17.96 -16.13
CA THR A 37 2.04 -18.92 -15.02
C THR A 37 3.34 -18.72 -14.22
N ASP A 38 4.43 -18.42 -14.93
CA ASP A 38 5.73 -18.16 -14.30
C ASP A 38 5.70 -16.84 -13.53
N LEU A 39 5.08 -15.81 -14.10
CA LEU A 39 4.89 -14.52 -13.44
C LEU A 39 4.00 -14.65 -12.21
N LYS A 40 2.86 -15.33 -12.30
CA LYS A 40 1.98 -15.56 -11.14
C LYS A 40 2.71 -16.28 -10.01
N ARG A 41 3.50 -17.30 -10.34
CA ARG A 41 4.32 -18.02 -9.36
C ARG A 41 5.43 -17.16 -8.77
N ALA A 42 6.02 -16.29 -9.58
CA ALA A 42 7.05 -15.37 -9.14
C ALA A 42 6.52 -14.26 -8.22
N ILE A 43 5.28 -13.82 -8.43
CA ILE A 43 4.65 -12.75 -7.63
C ILE A 43 3.90 -13.32 -6.40
N ASP A 44 3.73 -14.64 -6.29
CA ASP A 44 2.99 -15.26 -5.19
C ASP A 44 3.61 -14.91 -3.83
N PRO A 45 2.89 -14.18 -2.95
CA PRO A 45 3.41 -13.76 -1.66
C PRO A 45 3.60 -14.90 -0.65
N THR A 46 3.18 -16.12 -0.96
CA THR A 46 3.21 -17.27 -0.04
C THR A 46 4.61 -17.53 0.51
N TRP A 47 5.65 -17.36 -0.31
CA TRP A 47 7.04 -17.52 0.14
C TRP A 47 7.52 -16.33 1.00
N LEU A 48 6.96 -15.13 0.83
CA LEU A 48 7.26 -13.97 1.67
C LEU A 48 6.77 -14.17 3.11
N HIS A 49 5.67 -14.88 3.30
CA HIS A 49 5.14 -15.18 4.64
C HIS A 49 6.11 -16.02 5.48
N SER A 50 6.92 -16.88 4.84
CA SER A 50 7.89 -17.71 5.55
C SER A 50 9.09 -16.92 6.12
N GLN A 51 9.32 -15.71 5.67
CA GLN A 51 10.42 -14.83 6.09
C GLN A 51 9.98 -13.69 7.02
N GLN A 52 8.70 -13.60 7.35
CA GLN A 52 8.16 -12.50 8.16
C GLN A 52 8.04 -12.88 9.65
N ASN A 53 8.07 -11.84 10.48
CA ASN A 53 7.70 -11.95 11.89
C ASN A 53 6.19 -12.23 12.01
N ASP A 54 5.80 -13.11 12.92
CA ASP A 54 4.40 -13.51 13.17
C ASP A 54 3.44 -12.36 13.53
N ASP A 55 3.97 -11.18 13.83
CA ASP A 55 3.17 -10.00 14.24
C ASP A 55 2.76 -9.07 13.07
N ARG A 56 3.23 -9.34 11.84
CA ARG A 56 2.96 -8.47 10.69
C ARG A 56 2.18 -9.19 9.58
N LEU A 57 1.32 -8.41 8.90
CA LEU A 57 0.53 -8.85 7.75
C LEU A 57 0.99 -8.12 6.49
N ILE A 58 1.20 -8.85 5.41
CA ILE A 58 1.41 -8.26 4.09
C ILE A 58 0.07 -7.69 3.61
N ILE A 59 0.04 -6.37 3.36
CA ILE A 59 -1.10 -5.69 2.73
C ILE A 59 -0.93 -5.67 1.22
N HIS A 60 0.28 -5.34 0.76
CA HIS A 60 0.61 -5.30 -0.66
C HIS A 60 1.95 -5.96 -0.93
N ALA A 61 2.04 -6.64 -2.07
CA ALA A 61 3.26 -7.15 -2.67
C ALA A 61 3.21 -6.76 -4.16
N LEU A 62 3.83 -5.63 -4.48
CA LEU A 62 3.74 -5.00 -5.80
C LEU A 62 5.05 -5.22 -6.57
N PRO A 63 5.04 -5.84 -7.75
CA PRO A 63 6.22 -5.91 -8.58
C PRO A 63 6.56 -4.51 -9.12
N ILE A 64 7.82 -4.09 -9.00
CA ILE A 64 8.30 -2.81 -9.53
C ILE A 64 8.91 -3.01 -10.91
N ASN A 65 9.82 -3.96 -11.02
CA ASN A 65 10.44 -4.33 -12.29
C ASN A 65 11.00 -5.76 -12.23
N TYR A 66 11.42 -6.23 -13.38
CA TYR A 66 12.00 -7.56 -13.54
C TYR A 66 13.43 -7.46 -14.07
N SER A 67 14.18 -8.53 -13.87
CA SER A 67 15.49 -8.73 -14.50
C SER A 67 15.56 -10.08 -15.20
N ILE A 68 16.21 -10.11 -16.35
CA ILE A 68 16.41 -11.32 -17.14
C ILE A 68 17.90 -11.60 -17.18
N ASP A 69 18.31 -12.76 -16.64
CA ASP A 69 19.71 -13.20 -16.57
C ASP A 69 20.68 -12.10 -16.08
N GLY A 70 20.20 -11.27 -15.12
CA GLY A 70 20.95 -10.17 -14.51
C GLY A 70 20.77 -8.79 -15.16
N ASN A 71 20.07 -8.69 -16.29
CA ASN A 71 19.72 -7.40 -16.89
C ASN A 71 18.43 -6.85 -16.31
N SER A 72 18.52 -5.78 -15.53
CA SER A 72 17.38 -5.17 -14.80
C SER A 72 16.64 -4.11 -15.61
N GLY A 73 15.48 -3.64 -15.09
CA GLY A 73 14.72 -2.55 -15.67
C GLY A 73 13.66 -2.99 -16.69
N ILE A 74 13.27 -4.26 -16.68
CA ILE A 74 12.26 -4.80 -17.58
C ILE A 74 10.89 -4.65 -16.90
N LYS A 75 9.95 -3.93 -17.54
CA LYS A 75 8.58 -3.76 -17.03
C LYS A 75 7.70 -4.98 -17.31
N ASP A 76 7.77 -5.56 -18.49
CA ASP A 76 7.02 -6.77 -18.86
C ASP A 76 7.96 -7.81 -19.48
N PRO A 77 8.26 -8.91 -18.78
CA PRO A 77 9.16 -9.96 -19.28
C PRO A 77 8.44 -11.05 -20.09
N ARG A 78 7.12 -10.96 -20.32
CA ARG A 78 6.36 -11.99 -21.03
C ARG A 78 6.88 -12.21 -22.44
N GLY A 79 6.95 -13.47 -22.82
CA GLY A 79 7.45 -13.84 -24.14
C GLY A 79 8.97 -13.82 -24.30
N MET A 80 9.71 -13.34 -23.30
CA MET A 80 11.16 -13.33 -23.33
C MET A 80 11.72 -14.69 -22.94
N HIS A 81 12.90 -15.03 -23.46
CA HIS A 81 13.61 -16.26 -23.14
C HIS A 81 14.64 -15.99 -22.04
N CYS A 82 14.64 -16.78 -20.98
CA CYS A 82 15.67 -16.70 -19.92
C CYS A 82 15.81 -18.01 -19.15
N GLY A 83 16.96 -18.17 -18.53
CA GLY A 83 17.18 -19.21 -17.51
C GLY A 83 16.75 -18.77 -16.13
N LYS A 84 16.83 -17.45 -15.84
CA LYS A 84 16.61 -16.88 -14.53
C LYS A 84 15.85 -15.57 -14.62
N LEU A 85 14.68 -15.52 -14.01
CA LEU A 85 13.86 -14.33 -13.87
C LEU A 85 14.08 -13.72 -12.48
N GLY A 86 14.63 -12.52 -12.41
CA GLY A 86 14.68 -11.74 -11.19
C GLY A 86 13.43 -10.87 -11.06
N VAL A 87 12.92 -10.74 -9.84
CA VAL A 87 11.76 -9.91 -9.52
C VAL A 87 12.13 -8.94 -8.42
N ASN A 88 11.92 -7.66 -8.65
CA ASN A 88 12.01 -6.63 -7.64
C ASN A 88 10.60 -6.26 -7.18
N MET A 89 10.32 -6.46 -5.90
CA MET A 89 8.99 -6.23 -5.31
C MET A 89 9.05 -5.18 -4.22
N HIS A 90 8.05 -4.34 -4.18
CA HIS A 90 7.75 -3.51 -3.02
C HIS A 90 6.75 -4.25 -2.13
N VAL A 91 7.18 -4.63 -0.94
CA VAL A 91 6.38 -5.34 0.04
C VAL A 91 5.99 -4.39 1.16
N ILE A 92 4.69 -4.25 1.38
CA ILE A 92 4.12 -3.37 2.41
C ILE A 92 3.47 -4.24 3.46
N THR A 93 3.91 -4.07 4.70
CA THR A 93 3.38 -4.82 5.83
C THR A 93 2.89 -3.88 6.92
N THR A 94 1.92 -4.34 7.72
CA THR A 94 1.44 -3.62 8.90
C THR A 94 1.15 -4.56 10.06
N SER A 95 0.77 -4.01 11.22
CA SER A 95 0.43 -4.79 12.41
C SER A 95 -0.80 -5.68 12.16
N ILE A 96 -0.63 -7.00 12.27
CA ILE A 96 -1.73 -7.97 12.17
C ILE A 96 -2.83 -7.71 13.20
N ARG A 97 -2.47 -7.26 14.40
CA ARG A 97 -3.42 -6.97 15.50
C ARG A 97 -4.31 -5.79 15.13
N ALA A 98 -3.74 -4.74 14.57
CA ALA A 98 -4.49 -3.56 14.16
C ALA A 98 -5.49 -3.89 13.05
N VAL A 99 -5.06 -4.63 12.02
CA VAL A 99 -5.94 -5.09 10.94
C VAL A 99 -7.05 -5.98 11.47
N LYS A 100 -6.75 -6.96 12.33
CA LYS A 100 -7.76 -7.83 12.95
C LYS A 100 -8.79 -7.05 13.75
N ASN A 101 -8.38 -6.00 14.48
CA ASN A 101 -9.30 -5.16 15.24
C ASN A 101 -10.29 -4.43 14.32
N ILE A 102 -9.80 -3.84 13.22
CA ILE A 102 -10.67 -3.14 12.26
C ILE A 102 -11.62 -4.15 11.59
N THR A 103 -11.09 -5.27 11.12
CA THR A 103 -11.91 -6.34 10.51
C THR A 103 -12.97 -6.85 11.49
N ALA A 104 -12.65 -7.01 12.78
CA ALA A 104 -13.62 -7.41 13.78
C ALA A 104 -14.74 -6.36 13.99
N CYS A 105 -14.43 -5.07 13.85
CA CYS A 105 -15.47 -4.03 13.86
C CYS A 105 -16.41 -4.12 12.67
N VAL A 106 -15.87 -4.37 11.48
CA VAL A 106 -16.65 -4.56 10.25
C VAL A 106 -17.56 -5.79 10.35
N ASN A 107 -17.01 -6.92 10.81
CA ASN A 107 -17.76 -8.17 10.96
C ASN A 107 -18.92 -8.05 11.96
N ARG A 108 -18.80 -7.20 13.00
CA ARG A 108 -19.92 -6.90 13.92
C ARG A 108 -21.09 -6.18 13.25
N CYS A 109 -20.86 -5.56 12.11
CA CYS A 109 -21.90 -4.96 11.27
C CYS A 109 -22.51 -5.96 10.27
N HIS A 110 -22.18 -7.26 10.37
CA HIS A 110 -22.58 -8.33 9.44
C HIS A 110 -22.09 -8.09 8.00
N LEU A 111 -20.89 -7.48 7.88
CA LEU A 111 -20.19 -7.26 6.62
C LEU A 111 -18.89 -8.04 6.61
N ASP A 112 -18.50 -8.52 5.44
CA ASP A 112 -17.25 -9.24 5.22
C ASP A 112 -16.23 -8.34 4.51
N VAL A 113 -14.95 -8.49 4.88
CA VAL A 113 -13.84 -7.77 4.22
C VAL A 113 -13.27 -8.67 3.13
N ASP A 114 -13.55 -8.31 1.88
CA ASP A 114 -13.06 -9.02 0.68
C ASP A 114 -11.60 -8.67 0.38
N SER A 115 -11.26 -7.39 0.50
CA SER A 115 -9.91 -6.89 0.19
C SER A 115 -9.49 -5.77 1.13
N GLN A 116 -8.18 -5.56 1.21
CA GLN A 116 -7.56 -4.50 2.01
C GLN A 116 -6.62 -3.70 1.13
N ILE A 117 -6.72 -2.38 1.19
CA ILE A 117 -5.86 -1.48 0.45
C ILE A 117 -5.28 -0.40 1.37
N LEU A 118 -4.03 -0.05 1.19
CA LEU A 118 -3.42 1.07 1.90
C LEU A 118 -4.01 2.40 1.43
N GLY A 119 -4.41 3.28 2.36
CA GLY A 119 -5.11 4.53 2.07
C GLY A 119 -4.31 5.47 1.17
N SER A 120 -3.04 5.70 1.47
CA SER A 120 -2.17 6.54 0.65
C SER A 120 -1.94 6.00 -0.76
N TYR A 121 -1.90 4.66 -0.93
CA TYR A 121 -1.82 4.02 -2.24
C TYR A 121 -3.11 4.23 -3.03
N ALA A 122 -4.27 4.00 -2.40
CA ALA A 122 -5.57 4.22 -3.03
C ALA A 122 -5.77 5.70 -3.42
N ALA A 123 -5.38 6.63 -2.55
CA ALA A 123 -5.42 8.07 -2.84
C ALA A 123 -4.53 8.43 -4.05
N GLY A 124 -3.30 7.90 -4.09
CA GLY A 124 -2.40 8.11 -5.23
C GLY A 124 -2.97 7.57 -6.54
N LEU A 125 -3.57 6.38 -6.53
CA LEU A 125 -4.22 5.81 -7.72
C LEU A 125 -5.42 6.64 -8.20
N ALA A 126 -6.15 7.27 -7.27
CA ALA A 126 -7.35 8.04 -7.59
C ALA A 126 -7.06 9.49 -8.04
N CYS A 127 -6.01 10.12 -7.51
CA CYS A 127 -5.74 11.54 -7.68
C CYS A 127 -4.65 11.86 -8.69
N LEU A 128 -3.67 10.95 -8.88
CA LEU A 128 -2.50 11.19 -9.72
C LEU A 128 -2.74 10.69 -11.15
N VAL A 129 -2.24 11.47 -12.12
CA VAL A 129 -2.20 11.04 -13.52
C VAL A 129 -0.97 10.17 -13.81
N GLU A 130 -0.99 9.41 -14.91
CA GLU A 130 0.08 8.48 -15.24
C GLU A 130 1.44 9.18 -15.41
N ASP A 131 1.47 10.34 -16.08
CA ASP A 131 2.70 11.11 -16.30
C ASP A 131 3.36 11.54 -14.96
N GLU A 132 2.55 11.90 -13.95
CA GLU A 132 3.08 12.25 -12.63
C GLU A 132 3.70 11.04 -11.94
N LYS A 133 3.07 9.87 -12.03
CA LYS A 133 3.59 8.62 -11.46
C LYS A 133 4.87 8.16 -12.15
N GLU A 134 4.96 8.34 -13.48
CA GLU A 134 6.17 8.02 -14.26
C GLU A 134 7.34 8.94 -13.89
N LEU A 135 7.12 10.25 -13.83
CA LEU A 135 8.17 11.24 -13.54
C LEU A 135 8.62 11.24 -12.08
N GLY A 136 7.79 10.75 -11.19
CA GLY A 136 8.03 10.73 -9.76
C GLY A 136 7.21 11.79 -9.01
N VAL A 137 6.39 11.32 -8.07
CA VAL A 137 5.49 12.17 -7.28
C VAL A 137 5.33 11.63 -5.87
N VAL A 138 5.14 12.53 -4.91
CA VAL A 138 4.79 12.21 -3.53
C VAL A 138 3.33 12.59 -3.29
N CYS A 139 2.51 11.61 -2.94
CA CYS A 139 1.14 11.81 -2.48
C CYS A 139 1.11 11.85 -0.95
N LEU A 140 0.56 12.91 -0.38
CA LEU A 140 0.35 13.07 1.05
C LEU A 140 -1.15 13.00 1.34
N ASP A 141 -1.57 12.03 2.13
CA ASP A 141 -2.93 11.91 2.65
C ASP A 141 -2.96 12.40 4.11
N ILE A 142 -3.42 13.64 4.30
CA ILE A 142 -3.45 14.31 5.60
C ILE A 142 -4.82 14.10 6.24
N GLY A 143 -4.90 13.09 7.10
CA GLY A 143 -6.09 12.78 7.88
C GLY A 143 -6.23 13.60 9.16
N GLY A 144 -7.19 13.25 10.01
CA GLY A 144 -7.40 13.89 11.31
C GLY A 144 -6.25 13.61 12.30
N GLY A 145 -5.81 12.37 12.42
CA GLY A 145 -4.80 11.92 13.39
C GLY A 145 -3.46 11.53 12.79
N THR A 146 -3.40 11.24 11.50
CA THR A 146 -2.20 10.74 10.81
C THR A 146 -2.03 11.43 9.47
N THR A 147 -0.80 11.41 8.97
CA THR A 147 -0.48 11.75 7.58
C THR A 147 0.22 10.55 6.97
N ASP A 148 -0.39 9.98 5.95
CA ASP A 148 0.13 8.85 5.19
C ASP A 148 0.83 9.35 3.93
N ILE A 149 1.94 8.70 3.56
CA ILE A 149 2.82 9.09 2.46
C ILE A 149 2.89 7.95 1.46
N ALA A 150 2.74 8.26 0.17
CA ALA A 150 2.99 7.34 -0.93
C ALA A 150 3.90 8.02 -1.96
N VAL A 151 4.99 7.34 -2.34
CA VAL A 151 5.94 7.81 -3.35
C VAL A 151 5.83 6.91 -4.57
N PHE A 152 5.50 7.53 -5.69
CA PHE A 152 5.46 6.87 -6.99
C PHE A 152 6.66 7.28 -7.83
N TYR A 153 7.22 6.35 -8.56
CA TYR A 153 8.31 6.58 -9.49
C TYR A 153 8.30 5.49 -10.56
N ASP A 154 8.52 5.86 -11.82
CA ASP A 154 8.49 4.95 -12.98
C ASP A 154 7.16 4.19 -13.11
N GLY A 155 6.04 4.84 -12.69
CA GLY A 155 4.68 4.31 -12.71
C GLY A 155 4.30 3.49 -11.48
N GLU A 156 5.25 3.11 -10.63
CA GLU A 156 5.05 2.16 -9.53
C GLU A 156 5.15 2.82 -8.15
N LEU A 157 4.45 2.27 -7.16
CA LEU A 157 4.60 2.66 -5.76
C LEU A 157 5.92 2.09 -5.23
N VAL A 158 6.89 2.97 -4.94
CA VAL A 158 8.24 2.57 -4.52
C VAL A 158 8.49 2.73 -3.03
N TYR A 159 7.70 3.58 -2.34
CA TYR A 159 7.83 3.78 -0.90
C TYR A 159 6.50 4.22 -0.29
N THR A 160 6.27 3.83 0.96
CA THR A 160 5.16 4.33 1.77
C THR A 160 5.55 4.40 3.23
N ASP A 161 4.99 5.38 3.95
CA ASP A 161 5.16 5.55 5.38
C ASP A 161 3.94 6.27 5.96
N ALA A 162 3.87 6.39 7.29
CA ALA A 162 2.84 7.15 7.98
C ALA A 162 3.39 7.78 9.25
N ILE A 163 3.01 9.02 9.51
CA ILE A 163 3.35 9.73 10.74
C ILE A 163 2.08 9.99 11.57
N PRO A 164 2.14 9.88 12.91
CA PRO A 164 1.00 10.10 13.79
C PRO A 164 0.73 11.59 14.04
N LEU A 165 0.70 12.38 12.99
CA LEU A 165 0.39 13.81 12.98
C LEU A 165 -0.65 14.09 11.89
N GLY A 166 -1.70 14.83 12.23
CA GLY A 166 -2.77 15.20 11.31
C GLY A 166 -3.50 16.46 11.73
N GLY A 167 -4.60 16.77 11.09
CA GLY A 167 -5.35 18.02 11.25
C GLY A 167 -5.81 18.31 12.69
N THR A 168 -6.06 17.27 13.50
CA THR A 168 -6.42 17.43 14.92
C THR A 168 -5.28 18.01 15.74
N HIS A 169 -4.04 17.70 15.40
CA HIS A 169 -2.86 18.27 16.07
C HIS A 169 -2.79 19.78 15.82
N VAL A 170 -3.01 20.23 14.58
CA VAL A 170 -3.09 21.65 14.22
C VAL A 170 -4.19 22.34 15.02
N THR A 171 -5.38 21.74 15.09
CA THR A 171 -6.50 22.28 15.87
C THR A 171 -6.16 22.43 17.35
N ASN A 172 -5.50 21.42 17.93
CA ASN A 172 -5.04 21.45 19.33
C ASN A 172 -4.00 22.57 19.56
N ASP A 173 -3.07 22.76 18.63
CA ASP A 173 -2.04 23.79 18.75
C ASP A 173 -2.63 25.20 18.64
N ILE A 174 -3.58 25.42 17.73
CA ILE A 174 -4.35 26.68 17.65
C ILE A 174 -5.11 26.94 18.96
N ALA A 175 -5.80 25.92 19.48
CA ALA A 175 -6.57 26.04 20.71
C ALA A 175 -5.69 26.40 21.91
N ARG A 176 -4.51 25.79 22.02
CA ARG A 176 -3.51 26.08 23.07
C ARG A 176 -2.90 27.46 22.89
N GLY A 177 -2.43 27.78 21.69
CA GLY A 177 -1.74 29.05 21.39
C GLY A 177 -2.62 30.28 21.60
N LEU A 178 -3.92 30.16 21.29
CA LEU A 178 -4.90 31.23 21.42
C LEU A 178 -5.77 31.13 22.68
N SER A 179 -5.53 30.13 23.54
CA SER A 179 -6.33 29.86 24.75
C SER A 179 -7.85 29.82 24.44
N THR A 180 -8.23 29.14 23.37
CA THR A 180 -9.61 29.05 22.90
C THR A 180 -10.14 27.61 22.93
N THR A 181 -11.43 27.40 22.62
CA THR A 181 -12.04 26.08 22.57
C THR A 181 -11.62 25.34 21.29
N LEU A 182 -11.61 23.99 21.33
CA LEU A 182 -11.30 23.16 20.16
C LEU A 182 -12.26 23.44 18.99
N SER A 183 -13.55 23.65 19.27
CA SER A 183 -14.56 23.96 18.26
C SER A 183 -14.31 25.30 17.56
N PHE A 184 -13.79 26.28 18.29
CA PHE A 184 -13.44 27.58 17.72
C PHE A 184 -12.12 27.48 16.90
N ALA A 185 -11.13 26.77 17.45
CA ALA A 185 -9.88 26.50 16.77
C ALA A 185 -10.09 25.73 15.43
N GLU A 186 -11.00 24.76 15.42
CA GLU A 186 -11.35 24.02 14.19
C GLU A 186 -11.92 24.94 13.11
N ARG A 187 -12.82 25.85 13.49
CA ARG A 187 -13.39 26.86 12.56
C ARG A 187 -12.36 27.90 12.09
N MET A 188 -11.28 28.12 12.85
CA MET A 188 -10.19 29.01 12.44
C MET A 188 -9.22 28.35 11.49
N LYS A 189 -9.10 27.01 11.56
CA LYS A 189 -8.24 26.22 10.67
C LYS A 189 -8.83 26.11 9.27
N THR A 190 -10.14 26.04 9.13
CA THR A 190 -10.91 25.92 7.87
C THR A 190 -11.34 27.28 7.35
#